data_96a8208d903734a36fbf73f9144d1adb
#
_entry.id   96a8208d903734a36fbf73f9144d1adb
#
_cell.length_a   1.000
_cell.length_b   1.000
_cell.length_c   1.000
_cell.angle_alpha   90.00
_cell.angle_beta   90.00
_cell.angle_gamma   90.00
#
_symmetry.space_group_name_H-M   'P 1'
#
loop_
_entity.id
_entity.type
_entity.pdbx_description
1 polymer ?
#
loop_
_entity_poly.entity_id
_entity_poly.type
_entity_poly.pdbx_seq_one_letter_code
_entity_poly.pdbx_strand_id
1 'polypeptide(L)'
;STSASFLKYILIDEFQDTSSLQWKGMLPLLLEILQNVNGLVLIVGDPKQSIYRWRGGKMELIIDGIAADLTYHWKDRKDISLKENYRSAKEIVEFNNAFFSTVKNEIQLQNSLFKNVLADVEQNIIKTDKTGFVQCKWLEKKEDEDVQLEEVVTIIQSLQGIKKYSDIAVLTRNNIHGAAVANYLQEHQIPVVSAESLLLQNQLSIKLLIASLEYALHSEEDFYAVKLNYLFAQFLQLEKSEQYLTKPKGDAFLFQQHTDKFSKKNIQQLSSVAVNELVF
;
A
#
# COMPACT_ATOMS: atom_id res chain seq x y z
N SER A 1 -6.54 -28.65 -27.77
CA SER A 1 -5.72 -27.70 -28.57
C SER A 1 -6.53 -26.94 -29.63
N THR A 2 -7.80 -26.61 -29.39
CA THR A 2 -8.66 -26.01 -30.42
C THR A 2 -9.15 -24.61 -30.09
N SER A 3 -8.72 -24.03 -29.00
CA SER A 3 -9.20 -22.70 -28.59
C SER A 3 -8.29 -21.54 -29.00
N ALA A 4 -7.03 -21.76 -29.31
CA ALA A 4 -6.04 -20.71 -29.62
C ALA A 4 -6.14 -20.23 -31.09
N SER A 5 -6.65 -21.06 -32.01
CA SER A 5 -6.75 -20.73 -33.46
C SER A 5 -7.67 -19.54 -33.78
N PHE A 6 -8.45 -19.04 -32.83
CA PHE A 6 -9.33 -17.89 -33.01
C PHE A 6 -8.74 -16.57 -32.55
N LEU A 7 -7.66 -16.59 -31.74
CA LEU A 7 -7.03 -15.37 -31.22
C LEU A 7 -6.07 -14.79 -32.26
N LYS A 8 -6.34 -13.58 -32.69
CA LYS A 8 -5.48 -12.82 -33.62
C LYS A 8 -4.70 -11.71 -32.93
N TYR A 9 -5.23 -11.20 -31.84
CA TYR A 9 -4.68 -10.04 -31.14
C TYR A 9 -4.56 -10.36 -29.65
N ILE A 10 -3.41 -10.07 -29.07
CA ILE A 10 -3.18 -10.07 -27.63
C ILE A 10 -2.60 -8.72 -27.23
N LEU A 11 -3.18 -8.14 -26.17
CA LEU A 11 -2.69 -6.96 -25.50
C LEU A 11 -2.39 -7.31 -24.05
N ILE A 12 -1.17 -7.02 -23.60
CA ILE A 12 -0.71 -7.26 -22.23
C ILE A 12 -0.28 -5.93 -21.66
N ASP A 13 -0.93 -5.51 -20.58
CA ASP A 13 -0.60 -4.28 -19.86
C ASP A 13 0.08 -4.61 -18.53
N GLU A 14 0.76 -3.61 -17.93
CA GLU A 14 1.53 -3.73 -16.67
C GLU A 14 2.52 -4.90 -16.67
N PHE A 15 3.16 -5.12 -17.82
CA PHE A 15 4.01 -6.31 -18.05
C PHE A 15 5.19 -6.41 -17.09
N GLN A 16 5.69 -5.31 -16.51
CA GLN A 16 6.78 -5.30 -15.53
C GLN A 16 6.48 -6.12 -14.26
N ASP A 17 5.20 -6.41 -14.00
CA ASP A 17 4.78 -7.21 -12.85
C ASP A 17 4.59 -8.69 -13.17
N THR A 18 4.85 -9.07 -14.44
CA THR A 18 4.76 -10.46 -14.89
C THR A 18 5.87 -11.32 -14.30
N SER A 19 5.51 -12.48 -13.76
CA SER A 19 6.48 -13.48 -13.28
C SER A 19 7.02 -14.35 -14.42
N SER A 20 8.19 -14.97 -14.20
CA SER A 20 8.75 -15.92 -15.18
C SER A 20 7.83 -17.10 -15.48
N LEU A 21 7.02 -17.52 -14.51
CA LEU A 21 6.08 -18.63 -14.72
C LEU A 21 4.92 -18.19 -15.62
N GLN A 22 4.34 -17.01 -15.38
CA GLN A 22 3.30 -16.44 -16.22
C GLN A 22 3.80 -16.21 -17.64
N TRP A 23 5.00 -15.64 -17.79
CA TRP A 23 5.62 -15.44 -19.10
C TRP A 23 5.78 -16.73 -19.88
N LYS A 24 6.39 -17.75 -19.26
CA LYS A 24 6.55 -19.08 -19.89
C LYS A 24 5.22 -19.74 -20.24
N GLY A 25 4.18 -19.54 -19.44
CA GLY A 25 2.85 -20.04 -19.72
C GLY A 25 2.17 -19.35 -20.91
N MET A 26 2.42 -18.05 -21.11
CA MET A 26 1.86 -17.28 -22.24
C MET A 26 2.66 -17.45 -23.53
N LEU A 27 3.96 -17.72 -23.43
CA LEU A 27 4.88 -17.75 -24.58
C LEU A 27 4.41 -18.63 -25.75
N PRO A 28 3.93 -19.88 -25.56
CA PRO A 28 3.44 -20.70 -26.67
C PRO A 28 2.28 -20.05 -27.43
N LEU A 29 1.37 -19.38 -26.72
CA LEU A 29 0.23 -18.68 -27.33
C LEU A 29 0.70 -17.45 -28.13
N LEU A 30 1.65 -16.68 -27.59
CA LEU A 30 2.22 -15.51 -28.28
C LEU A 30 2.93 -15.95 -29.57
N LEU A 31 3.69 -17.02 -29.52
CA LEU A 31 4.37 -17.58 -30.69
C LEU A 31 3.37 -18.05 -31.77
N GLU A 32 2.27 -18.68 -31.39
CA GLU A 32 1.21 -19.08 -32.33
C GLU A 32 0.59 -17.85 -33.01
N ILE A 33 0.29 -16.80 -32.25
CA ILE A 33 -0.28 -15.56 -32.80
C ILE A 33 0.70 -14.88 -33.76
N LEU A 34 1.98 -14.76 -33.40
CA LEU A 34 3.00 -14.13 -34.23
C LEU A 34 3.30 -14.89 -35.54
N GLN A 35 2.94 -16.18 -35.61
CA GLN A 35 3.03 -16.95 -36.83
C GLN A 35 1.86 -16.71 -37.77
N ASN A 36 0.75 -16.14 -37.30
CA ASN A 36 -0.39 -15.81 -38.15
C ASN A 36 -0.15 -14.56 -38.96
N VAL A 37 -0.57 -14.52 -40.22
CA VAL A 37 -0.33 -13.41 -41.17
C VAL A 37 -0.84 -12.04 -40.63
N ASN A 38 -1.91 -12.05 -39.84
CA ASN A 38 -2.52 -10.86 -39.24
C ASN A 38 -2.48 -10.91 -37.70
N GLY A 39 -1.55 -11.65 -37.11
CA GLY A 39 -1.40 -11.74 -35.68
C GLY A 39 -0.72 -10.48 -35.13
N LEU A 40 -1.23 -9.95 -34.01
CA LEU A 40 -0.66 -8.82 -33.30
C LEU A 40 -0.49 -9.13 -31.82
N VAL A 41 0.70 -8.87 -31.33
CA VAL A 41 1.02 -8.87 -29.91
C VAL A 41 1.44 -7.45 -29.51
N LEU A 42 0.75 -6.87 -28.53
CA LEU A 42 1.10 -5.60 -27.92
C LEU A 42 1.42 -5.84 -26.45
N ILE A 43 2.63 -5.47 -26.04
CA ILE A 43 3.07 -5.55 -24.64
C ILE A 43 3.39 -4.13 -24.17
N VAL A 44 2.74 -3.73 -23.09
CA VAL A 44 2.90 -2.39 -22.50
C VAL A 44 3.35 -2.56 -21.05
N GLY A 45 4.28 -1.72 -20.62
CA GLY A 45 4.75 -1.71 -19.23
C GLY A 45 5.87 -0.69 -19.04
N ASP A 46 6.14 -0.40 -17.79
CA ASP A 46 7.23 0.49 -17.39
C ASP A 46 8.10 -0.21 -16.33
N PRO A 47 9.34 -0.60 -16.65
CA PRO A 47 10.20 -1.29 -15.69
C PRO A 47 10.47 -0.47 -14.41
N LYS A 48 10.36 0.87 -14.49
CA LYS A 48 10.50 1.77 -13.33
C LYS A 48 9.36 1.63 -12.31
N GLN A 49 8.20 1.12 -12.76
CA GLN A 49 7.01 0.91 -11.92
C GLN A 49 6.91 -0.51 -11.33
N SER A 50 7.91 -1.36 -11.53
CA SER A 50 7.94 -2.72 -10.99
C SER A 50 8.06 -2.71 -9.47
N ILE A 51 6.96 -2.99 -8.76
CA ILE A 51 6.88 -3.02 -7.29
C ILE A 51 6.50 -4.39 -6.73
N TYR A 52 6.21 -5.38 -7.61
CA TYR A 52 5.74 -6.71 -7.20
C TYR A 52 6.82 -7.81 -7.30
N ARG A 53 8.10 -7.44 -7.12
CA ARG A 53 9.20 -8.43 -7.12
C ARG A 53 9.03 -9.53 -6.06
N TRP A 54 8.45 -9.19 -4.92
CA TRP A 54 8.13 -10.13 -3.85
C TRP A 54 7.01 -11.14 -4.22
N ARG A 55 6.20 -10.85 -5.25
CA ARG A 55 5.23 -11.76 -5.85
C ARG A 55 5.77 -12.51 -7.07
N GLY A 56 7.06 -12.38 -7.37
CA GLY A 56 7.70 -13.02 -8.50
C GLY A 56 7.73 -12.18 -9.78
N GLY A 57 7.22 -10.92 -9.74
CA GLY A 57 7.36 -9.98 -10.86
C GLY A 57 8.81 -9.77 -11.23
N LYS A 58 9.12 -9.74 -12.51
CA LYS A 58 10.47 -9.59 -13.05
C LYS A 58 10.51 -8.49 -14.10
N MET A 59 11.01 -7.30 -13.72
CA MET A 59 11.22 -6.21 -14.66
C MET A 59 12.22 -6.56 -15.76
N GLU A 60 13.13 -7.49 -15.51
CA GLU A 60 14.11 -7.98 -16.49
C GLU A 60 13.44 -8.60 -17.73
N LEU A 61 12.22 -9.11 -17.59
CA LEU A 61 11.47 -9.64 -18.72
C LEU A 61 11.12 -8.57 -19.75
N ILE A 62 10.72 -7.37 -19.31
CA ILE A 62 10.40 -6.28 -20.24
C ILE A 62 11.66 -5.65 -20.83
N ILE A 63 12.78 -5.67 -20.11
CA ILE A 63 14.05 -5.09 -20.58
C ILE A 63 14.68 -5.97 -21.65
N ASP A 64 14.89 -7.24 -21.35
CA ASP A 64 15.67 -8.15 -22.19
C ASP A 64 14.91 -9.45 -22.53
N GLY A 65 14.01 -9.94 -21.66
CA GLY A 65 13.39 -11.25 -21.78
C GLY A 65 12.49 -11.39 -23.00
N ILE A 66 11.67 -10.37 -23.33
CA ILE A 66 10.83 -10.36 -24.53
C ILE A 66 11.70 -10.47 -25.77
N ALA A 67 12.80 -9.70 -25.83
CA ALA A 67 13.73 -9.74 -26.94
C ALA A 67 14.36 -11.13 -27.09
N ALA A 68 14.84 -11.71 -25.97
CA ALA A 68 15.50 -13.00 -26.00
C ALA A 68 14.59 -14.13 -26.49
N ASP A 69 13.33 -14.13 -26.06
CA ASP A 69 12.43 -15.26 -26.34
C ASP A 69 11.65 -15.11 -27.66
N LEU A 70 11.43 -13.87 -28.16
CA LEU A 70 10.59 -13.61 -29.34
C LEU A 70 11.34 -13.11 -30.58
N THR A 71 12.63 -12.78 -30.49
CA THR A 71 13.39 -12.15 -31.59
C THR A 71 13.25 -12.90 -32.92
N TYR A 72 13.30 -14.22 -32.93
CA TYR A 72 13.22 -15.02 -34.16
C TYR A 72 11.81 -15.09 -34.75
N HIS A 73 10.79 -14.82 -33.95
CA HIS A 73 9.38 -14.96 -34.33
C HIS A 73 8.71 -13.62 -34.58
N TRP A 74 9.27 -12.52 -34.04
CA TRP A 74 8.69 -11.19 -34.12
C TRP A 74 9.50 -10.32 -35.09
N LYS A 75 9.37 -10.59 -36.39
CA LYS A 75 10.16 -9.94 -37.47
C LYS A 75 9.89 -8.43 -37.57
N ASP A 76 8.65 -8.02 -37.36
CA ASP A 76 8.22 -6.62 -37.48
C ASP A 76 8.05 -5.93 -36.10
N ARG A 77 8.83 -6.35 -35.11
CA ARG A 77 8.82 -5.77 -33.78
C ARG A 77 9.14 -4.27 -33.84
N LYS A 78 8.34 -3.48 -33.15
CA LYS A 78 8.58 -2.06 -32.94
C LYS A 78 8.58 -1.79 -31.44
N ASP A 79 9.65 -1.17 -30.94
CA ASP A 79 9.74 -0.67 -29.60
C ASP A 79 9.41 0.82 -29.62
N ILE A 80 8.40 1.22 -28.86
CA ILE A 80 7.90 2.59 -28.81
C ILE A 80 7.94 3.05 -27.36
N SER A 81 8.61 4.18 -27.12
CA SER A 81 8.58 4.85 -25.83
C SER A 81 7.54 5.95 -25.84
N LEU A 82 6.64 5.93 -24.84
CA LEU A 82 5.62 6.96 -24.64
C LEU A 82 6.21 8.09 -23.80
N LYS A 83 6.47 9.23 -24.45
CA LYS A 83 7.10 10.38 -23.79
C LYS A 83 6.11 11.41 -23.26
N GLU A 84 4.92 11.45 -23.82
CA GLU A 84 3.92 12.46 -23.50
C GLU A 84 3.20 12.14 -22.17
N ASN A 85 3.28 13.06 -21.21
CA ASN A 85 2.55 12.95 -19.95
C ASN A 85 1.24 13.72 -20.02
N TYR A 86 0.14 12.99 -20.21
CA TYR A 86 -1.23 13.55 -20.21
C TYR A 86 -1.87 13.58 -18.83
N ARG A 87 -1.21 13.04 -17.80
CA ARG A 87 -1.78 12.91 -16.43
C ARG A 87 -1.48 14.12 -15.56
N SER A 88 -0.22 14.52 -15.51
CA SER A 88 0.31 15.42 -14.49
C SER A 88 0.44 16.86 -14.98
N ALA A 89 0.35 17.82 -14.07
CA ALA A 89 0.65 19.21 -14.32
C ALA A 89 2.16 19.41 -14.57
N LYS A 90 2.50 20.53 -15.19
CA LYS A 90 3.86 20.89 -15.60
C LYS A 90 4.88 20.75 -14.46
N GLU A 91 4.61 21.33 -13.30
CA GLU A 91 5.54 21.35 -12.17
C GLU A 91 5.85 19.95 -11.63
N ILE A 92 4.87 19.02 -11.72
CA ILE A 92 5.06 17.63 -11.33
C ILE A 92 5.98 16.91 -12.33
N VAL A 93 5.78 17.14 -13.62
CA VAL A 93 6.62 16.53 -14.69
C VAL A 93 8.04 17.07 -14.61
N GLU A 94 8.21 18.38 -14.45
CA GLU A 94 9.53 19.03 -14.31
C GLU A 94 10.29 18.49 -13.09
N PHE A 95 9.62 18.37 -11.94
CA PHE A 95 10.22 17.80 -10.74
C PHE A 95 10.67 16.36 -10.98
N ASN A 96 9.80 15.52 -11.55
CA ASN A 96 10.12 14.12 -11.81
C ASN A 96 11.28 13.99 -12.81
N ASN A 97 11.29 14.77 -13.88
CA ASN A 97 12.38 14.78 -14.85
C ASN A 97 13.71 15.16 -14.18
N ALA A 98 13.73 16.22 -13.38
CA ALA A 98 14.94 16.66 -12.67
C ALA A 98 15.40 15.61 -11.65
N PHE A 99 14.49 15.05 -10.86
CA PHE A 99 14.79 14.04 -9.84
C PHE A 99 15.37 12.78 -10.47
N PHE A 100 14.70 12.20 -11.46
CA PHE A 100 15.15 10.96 -12.09
C PHE A 100 16.41 11.16 -12.94
N SER A 101 16.62 12.31 -13.54
CA SER A 101 17.88 12.65 -14.21
C SER A 101 19.06 12.69 -13.24
N THR A 102 18.86 13.25 -12.04
CA THR A 102 19.87 13.24 -10.98
C THR A 102 20.16 11.82 -10.50
N VAL A 103 19.11 11.05 -10.18
CA VAL A 103 19.23 9.63 -9.74
C VAL A 103 19.94 8.79 -10.82
N LYS A 104 19.63 9.00 -12.09
CA LYS A 104 20.28 8.33 -13.21
C LYS A 104 21.80 8.54 -13.21
N ASN A 105 22.23 9.77 -12.99
CA ASN A 105 23.65 10.10 -12.99
C ASN A 105 24.40 9.45 -11.81
N GLU A 106 23.79 9.41 -10.64
CA GLU A 106 24.36 8.78 -9.44
C GLU A 106 24.39 7.25 -9.52
N ILE A 107 23.34 6.62 -10.04
CA ILE A 107 23.21 5.14 -10.07
C ILE A 107 23.97 4.53 -11.26
N GLN A 108 24.15 5.24 -12.36
CA GLN A 108 24.88 4.73 -13.53
C GLN A 108 26.30 4.25 -13.21
N LEU A 109 26.89 4.76 -12.14
CA LEU A 109 28.22 4.38 -11.70
C LEU A 109 28.29 2.97 -11.08
N GLN A 110 27.15 2.36 -10.70
CA GLN A 110 27.12 1.17 -9.87
C GLN A 110 26.45 -0.07 -10.48
N ASN A 111 25.51 0.06 -11.43
CA ASN A 111 24.74 -1.08 -11.92
C ASN A 111 24.24 -0.92 -13.38
N SER A 112 24.66 -1.83 -14.27
CA SER A 112 24.28 -1.83 -15.68
C SER A 112 22.77 -2.02 -15.94
N LEU A 113 22.07 -2.76 -15.07
CA LEU A 113 20.64 -3.00 -15.19
C LEU A 113 19.85 -1.67 -15.07
N PHE A 114 20.17 -0.88 -14.06
CA PHE A 114 19.52 0.42 -13.85
C PHE A 114 19.83 1.43 -14.94
N LYS A 115 20.96 1.29 -15.61
CA LYS A 115 21.30 2.12 -16.78
C LYS A 115 20.23 2.00 -17.86
N ASN A 116 19.80 0.79 -18.18
CA ASN A 116 18.76 0.53 -19.18
C ASN A 116 17.38 1.02 -18.70
N VAL A 117 17.04 0.76 -17.43
CA VAL A 117 15.76 1.19 -16.84
C VAL A 117 15.62 2.70 -16.81
N LEU A 118 16.71 3.42 -16.54
CA LEU A 118 16.72 4.89 -16.43
C LEU A 118 17.18 5.58 -17.72
N ALA A 119 17.36 4.85 -18.83
CA ALA A 119 17.84 5.43 -20.07
C ALA A 119 16.91 6.52 -20.61
N ASP A 120 15.60 6.29 -20.54
CA ASP A 120 14.55 7.17 -21.05
C ASP A 120 13.58 7.57 -19.91
N VAL A 121 14.00 8.53 -19.10
CA VAL A 121 13.23 9.00 -17.94
C VAL A 121 12.49 10.30 -18.18
N GLU A 122 12.88 11.06 -19.22
CA GLU A 122 12.29 12.35 -19.51
C GLU A 122 10.91 12.21 -20.16
N GLN A 123 9.96 12.98 -19.65
CA GLN A 123 8.61 13.07 -20.16
C GLN A 123 8.30 14.47 -20.69
N ASN A 124 7.55 14.52 -21.78
CA ASN A 124 7.08 15.77 -22.37
C ASN A 124 5.86 16.29 -21.60
N ILE A 125 5.85 17.59 -21.37
CA ILE A 125 4.74 18.28 -20.71
C ILE A 125 3.65 18.55 -21.74
N ILE A 126 2.45 18.03 -21.50
CA ILE A 126 1.29 18.27 -22.37
C ILE A 126 0.28 19.19 -21.67
N LYS A 127 0.06 19.01 -20.35
CA LYS A 127 -0.89 19.83 -19.58
C LYS A 127 -0.20 21.08 -19.04
N THR A 128 -0.44 22.20 -19.71
CA THR A 128 0.05 23.52 -19.31
C THR A 128 -1.04 24.39 -18.67
N ASP A 129 -2.27 23.96 -18.73
CA ASP A 129 -3.47 24.63 -18.18
C ASP A 129 -3.72 24.34 -16.70
N LYS A 130 -3.03 23.34 -16.16
CA LYS A 130 -3.12 22.95 -14.74
C LYS A 130 -1.85 23.33 -14.00
N THR A 131 -2.01 23.93 -12.84
CA THR A 131 -0.92 24.19 -11.92
C THR A 131 -0.72 23.00 -10.99
N GLY A 132 0.52 22.60 -10.80
CA GLY A 132 0.94 21.59 -9.84
C GLY A 132 1.79 22.21 -8.74
N PHE A 133 2.04 21.44 -7.70
CA PHE A 133 2.92 21.83 -6.62
C PHE A 133 3.65 20.60 -6.09
N VAL A 134 4.95 20.74 -5.84
CA VAL A 134 5.79 19.72 -5.21
C VAL A 134 6.52 20.35 -4.03
N GLN A 135 6.45 19.68 -2.89
CA GLN A 135 7.15 20.11 -1.68
C GLN A 135 7.90 18.92 -1.08
N CYS A 136 9.17 19.11 -0.74
CA CYS A 136 9.96 18.17 0.04
C CYS A 136 10.22 18.79 1.41
N LYS A 137 9.90 18.07 2.48
CA LYS A 137 10.14 18.49 3.86
C LYS A 137 11.03 17.48 4.56
N TRP A 138 12.10 17.95 5.17
CA TRP A 138 12.96 17.17 6.05
C TRP A 138 12.58 17.48 7.48
N LEU A 139 12.26 16.45 8.25
CA LEU A 139 11.84 16.56 9.63
C LEU A 139 12.96 16.00 10.51
N GLU A 140 13.32 16.73 11.56
CA GLU A 140 14.22 16.23 12.59
C GLU A 140 13.51 15.16 13.41
N LYS A 141 14.19 14.03 13.61
CA LYS A 141 13.66 12.96 14.45
C LYS A 141 13.81 13.38 15.92
N LYS A 142 12.69 13.59 16.58
CA LYS A 142 12.62 13.73 18.02
C LYS A 142 12.26 12.40 18.67
N GLU A 143 12.86 12.06 19.80
CA GLU A 143 12.74 10.72 20.41
C GLU A 143 11.31 10.38 20.87
N ASP A 144 10.51 11.39 21.28
CA ASP A 144 9.19 11.20 21.89
C ASP A 144 8.02 11.83 21.08
N GLU A 145 8.26 12.32 19.87
CA GLU A 145 7.22 12.99 19.08
C GLU A 145 7.03 12.34 17.71
N ASP A 146 5.79 12.05 17.39
CA ASP A 146 5.39 11.59 16.05
C ASP A 146 5.33 12.75 15.04
N VAL A 147 6.41 13.52 14.94
CA VAL A 147 6.52 14.73 14.11
C VAL A 147 6.06 14.49 12.66
N GLN A 148 6.27 13.27 12.15
CA GLN A 148 5.82 12.91 10.80
C GLN A 148 4.29 12.80 10.71
N LEU A 149 3.65 12.25 11.74
CA LEU A 149 2.20 12.10 11.78
C LEU A 149 1.52 13.45 11.96
N GLU A 150 2.06 14.31 12.82
CA GLU A 150 1.60 15.70 13.00
C GLU A 150 1.69 16.50 11.70
N GLU A 151 2.80 16.35 10.97
CA GLU A 151 2.96 17.03 9.68
C GLU A 151 1.95 16.55 8.64
N VAL A 152 1.64 15.25 8.60
CA VAL A 152 0.60 14.71 7.70
C VAL A 152 -0.76 15.35 8.03
N VAL A 153 -1.15 15.43 9.31
CA VAL A 153 -2.39 16.09 9.74
C VAL A 153 -2.39 17.56 9.32
N THR A 154 -1.30 18.28 9.59
CA THR A 154 -1.14 19.69 9.25
C THR A 154 -1.31 19.95 7.76
N ILE A 155 -0.69 19.12 6.91
CA ILE A 155 -0.82 19.23 5.45
C ILE A 155 -2.27 18.97 5.04
N ILE A 156 -2.91 17.92 5.53
CA ILE A 156 -4.30 17.59 5.17
C ILE A 156 -5.25 18.71 5.60
N GLN A 157 -5.08 19.24 6.81
CA GLN A 157 -5.89 20.36 7.31
C GLN A 157 -5.69 21.63 6.48
N SER A 158 -4.48 21.91 6.02
CA SER A 158 -4.20 23.07 5.15
C SER A 158 -4.90 22.99 3.79
N LEU A 159 -5.27 21.78 3.37
CA LEU A 159 -6.00 21.54 2.11
C LEU A 159 -7.52 21.59 2.28
N GLN A 160 -8.03 21.75 3.50
CA GLN A 160 -9.48 21.88 3.73
C GLN A 160 -10.07 23.08 2.98
N GLY A 161 -11.23 22.86 2.36
CA GLY A 161 -11.86 23.87 1.49
C GLY A 161 -11.27 23.98 0.07
N ILE A 162 -10.08 23.42 -0.17
CA ILE A 162 -9.42 23.37 -1.49
C ILE A 162 -9.59 21.99 -2.13
N LYS A 163 -9.47 20.94 -1.34
CA LYS A 163 -9.56 19.54 -1.77
C LYS A 163 -10.53 18.76 -0.88
N LYS A 164 -11.20 17.76 -1.46
CA LYS A 164 -11.96 16.78 -0.68
C LYS A 164 -11.00 15.73 -0.12
N TYR A 165 -11.35 15.11 0.99
CA TYR A 165 -10.53 14.01 1.54
C TYR A 165 -10.35 12.86 0.55
N SER A 166 -11.36 12.57 -0.28
CA SER A 166 -11.30 11.60 -1.37
C SER A 166 -10.24 11.89 -2.44
N ASP A 167 -9.75 13.13 -2.52
CA ASP A 167 -8.76 13.55 -3.50
C ASP A 167 -7.33 13.48 -2.94
N ILE A 168 -7.18 13.07 -1.68
CA ILE A 168 -5.90 13.01 -0.97
C ILE A 168 -5.50 11.56 -0.77
N ALA A 169 -4.30 11.20 -1.17
CA ALA A 169 -3.70 9.90 -0.91
C ALA A 169 -2.41 10.05 -0.11
N VAL A 170 -2.25 9.25 0.96
CA VAL A 170 -1.02 9.16 1.73
C VAL A 170 -0.34 7.84 1.42
N LEU A 171 0.88 7.90 0.89
CA LEU A 171 1.69 6.74 0.57
C LEU A 171 2.74 6.50 1.66
N THR A 172 2.84 5.27 2.13
CA THR A 172 3.78 4.87 3.17
C THR A 172 4.68 3.74 2.69
N ARG A 173 5.86 3.60 3.32
CA ARG A 173 6.84 2.59 2.95
C ARG A 173 6.36 1.15 3.20
N ASN A 174 5.59 0.95 4.27
CA ASN A 174 5.07 -0.36 4.68
C ASN A 174 3.73 -0.22 5.40
N ASN A 175 3.07 -1.35 5.63
CA ASN A 175 1.74 -1.41 6.23
C ASN A 175 1.71 -0.90 7.69
N ILE A 176 2.80 -1.08 8.45
CA ILE A 176 2.89 -0.60 9.84
C ILE A 176 2.80 0.92 9.87
N HIS A 177 3.55 1.59 9.00
CA HIS A 177 3.47 3.05 8.88
C HIS A 177 2.10 3.50 8.34
N GLY A 178 1.49 2.73 7.43
CA GLY A 178 0.14 2.99 6.94
C GLY A 178 -0.91 2.93 8.05
N ALA A 179 -0.83 1.90 8.90
CA ALA A 179 -1.70 1.76 10.06
C ALA A 179 -1.50 2.89 11.08
N ALA A 180 -0.25 3.27 11.36
CA ALA A 180 0.05 4.39 12.26
C ALA A 180 -0.57 5.71 11.76
N VAL A 181 -0.38 6.02 10.47
CA VAL A 181 -0.99 7.21 9.85
C VAL A 181 -2.52 7.13 9.91
N ALA A 182 -3.12 5.99 9.59
CA ALA A 182 -4.57 5.83 9.60
C ALA A 182 -5.17 6.04 10.99
N ASN A 183 -4.56 5.45 12.03
CA ASN A 183 -4.99 5.62 13.42
C ASN A 183 -4.87 7.08 13.86
N TYR A 184 -3.75 7.72 13.56
CA TYR A 184 -3.51 9.12 13.95
C TYR A 184 -4.48 10.09 13.26
N LEU A 185 -4.82 9.84 11.99
CA LEU A 185 -5.84 10.61 11.27
C LEU A 185 -7.23 10.43 11.89
N GLN A 186 -7.59 9.20 12.31
CA GLN A 186 -8.86 8.93 12.98
C GLN A 186 -8.96 9.62 14.35
N GLU A 187 -7.90 9.64 15.13
CA GLU A 187 -7.82 10.37 16.41
C GLU A 187 -8.08 11.89 16.21
N HIS A 188 -7.64 12.43 15.07
CA HIS A 188 -7.89 13.81 14.67
C HIS A 188 -9.20 14.01 13.88
N GLN A 189 -10.11 13.02 13.89
CA GLN A 189 -11.42 13.07 13.23
C GLN A 189 -11.34 13.30 11.71
N ILE A 190 -10.22 12.92 11.09
CA ILE A 190 -10.05 12.95 9.64
C ILE A 190 -10.47 11.59 9.08
N PRO A 191 -11.49 11.52 8.20
CA PRO A 191 -11.93 10.27 7.63
C PRO A 191 -10.86 9.67 6.72
N VAL A 192 -10.56 8.38 6.91
CA VAL A 192 -9.54 7.67 6.16
C VAL A 192 -10.06 6.31 5.69
N VAL A 193 -9.66 5.90 4.50
CA VAL A 193 -9.86 4.55 3.98
C VAL A 193 -8.49 3.91 3.78
N SER A 194 -8.24 2.81 4.46
CA SER A 194 -6.99 2.04 4.37
C SER A 194 -7.32 0.56 4.36
N ALA A 195 -6.57 -0.22 3.58
CA ALA A 195 -6.71 -1.68 3.58
C ALA A 195 -6.51 -2.29 4.99
N GLU A 196 -5.62 -1.70 5.79
CA GLU A 196 -5.34 -2.14 7.16
C GLU A 196 -6.42 -1.68 8.16
N SER A 197 -6.98 -0.48 8.01
CA SER A 197 -8.04 0.04 8.88
C SER A 197 -9.38 -0.67 8.66
N LEU A 198 -9.56 -1.31 7.49
CA LEU A 198 -10.74 -2.13 7.17
C LEU A 198 -10.67 -3.54 7.78
N LEU A 199 -9.52 -3.95 8.31
CA LEU A 199 -9.40 -5.23 8.99
C LEU A 199 -9.99 -5.10 10.40
N LEU A 200 -11.17 -5.66 10.61
CA LEU A 200 -11.86 -5.71 11.92
C LEU A 200 -10.93 -6.15 13.05
N GLN A 201 -10.02 -7.09 12.77
CA GLN A 201 -9.06 -7.60 13.76
C GLN A 201 -8.11 -6.53 14.32
N ASN A 202 -7.96 -5.39 13.65
CA ASN A 202 -7.07 -4.30 14.08
C ASN A 202 -7.76 -3.30 15.01
N GLN A 203 -9.09 -3.31 15.04
CA GLN A 203 -9.84 -2.44 15.94
C GLN A 203 -9.67 -2.85 17.40
N LEU A 204 -9.45 -1.86 18.27
CA LEU A 204 -9.20 -2.09 19.69
C LEU A 204 -10.37 -2.80 20.37
N SER A 205 -11.60 -2.44 20.02
CA SER A 205 -12.83 -3.09 20.52
C SER A 205 -12.89 -4.58 20.17
N ILE A 206 -12.49 -4.93 18.94
CA ILE A 206 -12.46 -6.33 18.49
C ILE A 206 -11.31 -7.10 19.16
N LYS A 207 -10.12 -6.48 19.26
CA LYS A 207 -9.00 -7.08 20.02
C LYS A 207 -9.37 -7.34 21.48
N LEU A 208 -10.09 -6.40 22.10
CA LEU A 208 -10.56 -6.55 23.48
C LEU A 208 -11.59 -7.67 23.59
N LEU A 209 -12.55 -7.75 22.67
CA LEU A 209 -13.53 -8.83 22.63
C LEU A 209 -12.86 -10.20 22.51
N ILE A 210 -11.93 -10.34 21.55
CA ILE A 210 -11.18 -11.59 21.37
C ILE A 210 -10.38 -11.93 22.62
N ALA A 211 -9.65 -10.97 23.21
CA ALA A 211 -8.89 -11.19 24.42
C ALA A 211 -9.77 -11.58 25.61
N SER A 212 -11.01 -11.07 25.70
CA SER A 212 -11.98 -11.44 26.71
C SER A 212 -12.42 -12.90 26.56
N LEU A 213 -12.66 -13.35 25.33
CA LEU A 213 -13.02 -14.74 25.02
C LEU A 213 -11.83 -15.69 25.28
N GLU A 214 -10.63 -15.31 24.87
CA GLU A 214 -9.41 -16.08 25.15
C GLU A 214 -9.18 -16.23 26.66
N TYR A 215 -9.32 -15.15 27.42
CA TYR A 215 -9.22 -15.22 28.88
C TYR A 215 -10.30 -16.10 29.51
N ALA A 216 -11.52 -16.06 29.01
CA ALA A 216 -12.59 -16.92 29.51
C ALA A 216 -12.31 -18.42 29.29
N LEU A 217 -11.60 -18.76 28.21
CA LEU A 217 -11.23 -20.14 27.88
C LEU A 217 -9.94 -20.60 28.59
N HIS A 218 -9.03 -19.67 28.91
CA HIS A 218 -7.69 -19.95 29.44
C HIS A 218 -7.40 -19.12 30.69
N SER A 219 -8.34 -19.01 31.60
CA SER A 219 -8.25 -18.16 32.81
C SER A 219 -7.08 -18.51 33.75
N GLU A 220 -6.59 -19.75 33.67
CA GLU A 220 -5.46 -20.21 34.47
C GLU A 220 -4.08 -19.71 33.95
N GLU A 221 -4.03 -19.20 32.73
CA GLU A 221 -2.79 -18.74 32.11
C GLU A 221 -2.62 -17.22 32.27
N ASP A 222 -1.57 -16.82 32.96
CA ASP A 222 -1.24 -15.42 33.25
C ASP A 222 -1.18 -14.52 32.00
N PHE A 223 -0.76 -15.10 30.87
CA PHE A 223 -0.63 -14.39 29.59
C PHE A 223 -1.95 -13.75 29.13
N TYR A 224 -3.05 -14.50 29.21
CA TYR A 224 -4.37 -13.98 28.77
C TYR A 224 -4.90 -12.92 29.72
N ALA A 225 -4.64 -13.05 31.01
CA ALA A 225 -4.99 -12.03 32.00
C ALA A 225 -4.23 -10.71 31.74
N VAL A 226 -2.93 -10.79 31.46
CA VAL A 226 -2.09 -9.63 31.15
C VAL A 226 -2.54 -8.97 29.85
N LYS A 227 -2.75 -9.77 28.79
CA LYS A 227 -3.22 -9.29 27.48
C LYS A 227 -4.55 -8.53 27.60
N LEU A 228 -5.52 -9.13 28.31
CA LEU A 228 -6.83 -8.50 28.53
C LEU A 228 -6.71 -7.20 29.31
N ASN A 229 -5.95 -7.21 30.40
CA ASN A 229 -5.78 -6.02 31.26
C ASN A 229 -5.12 -4.86 30.51
N TYR A 230 -4.11 -5.15 29.70
CA TYR A 230 -3.45 -4.15 28.86
C TYR A 230 -4.38 -3.55 27.81
N LEU A 231 -5.09 -4.38 27.05
CA LEU A 231 -6.05 -3.92 26.04
C LEU A 231 -7.21 -3.14 26.66
N PHE A 232 -7.63 -3.51 27.86
CA PHE A 232 -8.67 -2.81 28.59
C PHE A 232 -8.19 -1.43 29.09
N ALA A 233 -6.93 -1.34 29.52
CA ALA A 233 -6.32 -0.06 29.87
C ALA A 233 -6.24 0.90 28.69
N GLN A 234 -5.88 0.37 27.51
CA GLN A 234 -5.91 1.14 26.25
C GLN A 234 -7.32 1.59 25.88
N PHE A 235 -8.30 0.70 26.00
CA PHE A 235 -9.70 1.02 25.70
C PHE A 235 -10.25 2.13 26.60
N LEU A 236 -9.84 2.15 27.87
CA LEU A 236 -10.19 3.19 28.84
C LEU A 236 -9.33 4.46 28.70
N GLN A 237 -8.40 4.50 27.75
CA GLN A 237 -7.48 5.60 27.52
C GLN A 237 -6.68 5.99 28.78
N LEU A 238 -6.26 5.01 29.57
CA LEU A 238 -5.49 5.25 30.78
C LEU A 238 -4.05 5.63 30.42
N GLU A 239 -3.53 6.68 31.06
CA GLU A 239 -2.13 7.04 30.93
C GLU A 239 -1.22 5.87 31.32
N LYS A 240 -0.13 5.70 30.56
CA LYS A 240 0.88 4.64 30.79
C LYS A 240 0.26 3.22 30.78
N SER A 241 -0.55 2.91 29.79
CA SER A 241 -1.15 1.56 29.61
C SER A 241 -0.11 0.43 29.68
N GLU A 242 1.15 0.70 29.39
CA GLU A 242 2.27 -0.27 29.45
C GLU A 242 2.52 -0.83 30.88
N GLN A 243 2.18 -0.09 31.93
CA GLN A 243 2.28 -0.61 33.31
C GLN A 243 1.38 -1.83 33.55
N TYR A 244 0.36 -2.02 32.71
CA TYR A 244 -0.56 -3.15 32.77
C TYR A 244 -0.09 -4.39 31.98
N LEU A 245 1.13 -4.37 31.43
CA LEU A 245 1.78 -5.54 30.84
C LEU A 245 2.32 -6.53 31.89
N THR A 246 2.10 -6.29 33.16
CA THR A 246 2.45 -7.20 34.23
C THR A 246 1.23 -7.95 34.71
N LYS A 247 1.43 -9.16 35.31
CA LYS A 247 0.35 -9.93 35.90
C LYS A 247 -0.40 -9.08 36.92
N PRO A 248 -1.72 -8.89 36.75
CA PRO A 248 -2.51 -8.16 37.73
C PRO A 248 -2.59 -8.97 39.04
N LYS A 249 -2.35 -8.31 40.19
CA LYS A 249 -2.46 -8.92 41.50
C LYS A 249 -3.72 -8.39 42.21
N GLY A 250 -4.60 -9.28 42.63
CA GLY A 250 -5.80 -8.92 43.35
C GLY A 250 -6.66 -7.88 42.64
N ASP A 251 -7.00 -6.80 43.34
CA ASP A 251 -7.89 -5.74 42.85
C ASP A 251 -7.29 -4.90 41.68
N ALA A 252 -6.05 -5.14 41.31
CA ALA A 252 -5.41 -4.45 40.18
C ALA A 252 -5.87 -4.95 38.79
N PHE A 253 -6.74 -5.97 38.74
CA PHE A 253 -7.26 -6.46 37.47
C PHE A 253 -8.41 -5.54 37.00
N LEU A 254 -8.07 -4.61 36.12
CA LEU A 254 -9.00 -3.56 35.64
C LEU A 254 -10.31 -4.12 35.09
N PHE A 255 -10.27 -5.23 34.42
CA PHE A 255 -11.45 -5.86 33.84
C PHE A 255 -12.42 -6.28 34.92
N GLN A 256 -11.97 -6.86 36.06
CA GLN A 256 -12.79 -7.23 37.18
C GLN A 256 -13.37 -6.01 37.89
N GLN A 257 -12.56 -4.98 38.15
CA GLN A 257 -13.03 -3.74 38.79
C GLN A 257 -14.17 -3.06 38.03
N HIS A 258 -14.19 -3.22 36.70
CA HIS A 258 -15.20 -2.59 35.85
C HIS A 258 -16.37 -3.51 35.52
N THR A 259 -16.21 -4.83 35.59
CA THR A 259 -17.33 -5.79 35.40
C THR A 259 -18.37 -5.71 36.48
N ASP A 260 -18.02 -5.40 37.73
CA ASP A 260 -18.98 -5.15 38.80
C ASP A 260 -19.82 -3.87 38.58
N LYS A 261 -19.31 -2.93 37.79
CA LYS A 261 -20.03 -1.72 37.34
C LYS A 261 -20.74 -1.89 36.00
N PHE A 262 -20.38 -2.90 35.23
CA PHE A 262 -21.03 -3.25 33.96
C PHE A 262 -22.27 -4.12 34.27
N SER A 263 -23.37 -3.45 34.59
CA SER A 263 -24.67 -4.13 34.62
C SER A 263 -24.95 -4.74 33.23
N LYS A 264 -25.82 -5.75 33.15
CA LYS A 264 -26.27 -6.38 31.90
C LYS A 264 -26.61 -5.37 30.77
N LYS A 265 -26.95 -4.15 31.14
CA LYS A 265 -27.25 -3.02 30.23
C LYS A 265 -26.04 -2.52 29.45
N ASN A 266 -24.84 -2.59 30.01
CA ASN A 266 -23.60 -2.13 29.34
C ASN A 266 -23.00 -3.19 28.44
N ILE A 267 -23.22 -4.48 28.75
CA ILE A 267 -22.85 -5.58 27.82
C ILE A 267 -23.72 -5.51 26.57
N GLN A 268 -25.00 -5.15 26.70
CA GLN A 268 -25.87 -4.90 25.56
C GLN A 268 -25.45 -3.65 24.75
N GLN A 269 -24.92 -2.61 25.37
CA GLN A 269 -24.37 -1.46 24.68
C GLN A 269 -23.06 -1.80 23.96
N LEU A 270 -22.16 -2.56 24.57
CA LEU A 270 -20.94 -3.05 23.90
C LEU A 270 -21.28 -3.98 22.72
N SER A 271 -22.28 -4.84 22.87
CA SER A 271 -22.76 -5.68 21.78
C SER A 271 -23.50 -4.86 20.71
N SER A 272 -24.20 -3.80 21.04
CA SER A 272 -24.88 -2.92 20.07
C SER A 272 -23.89 -2.01 19.32
N VAL A 273 -22.82 -1.55 19.97
CA VAL A 273 -21.73 -0.83 19.29
C VAL A 273 -20.97 -1.77 18.35
N ALA A 274 -20.62 -2.97 18.82
CA ALA A 274 -19.96 -3.97 17.96
C ALA A 274 -20.87 -4.44 16.81
N VAL A 275 -22.19 -4.58 17.03
CA VAL A 275 -23.16 -4.96 15.99
C VAL A 275 -23.43 -3.81 15.03
N ASN A 276 -23.48 -2.57 15.48
CA ASN A 276 -23.63 -1.42 14.59
C ASN A 276 -22.38 -1.14 13.74
N GLU A 277 -21.19 -1.51 14.21
CA GLU A 277 -19.97 -1.46 13.40
C GLU A 277 -19.80 -2.66 12.44
N LEU A 278 -20.56 -3.75 12.65
CA LEU A 278 -20.58 -4.94 11.78
C LEU A 278 -21.62 -4.87 10.65
N VAL A 279 -22.49 -3.87 10.61
CA VAL A 279 -23.60 -3.75 9.64
C VAL A 279 -23.31 -2.70 8.54
N PHE A 280 -22.07 -2.23 8.37
CA PHE A 280 -21.69 -1.35 7.25
C PHE A 280 -20.53 -1.90 6.45
#